data_23e999579910200aafbd5e6ec3f0444a
#
_entry.id   23e999579910200aafbd5e6ec3f0444a
#
_cell.length_a   1.000
_cell.length_b   1.000
_cell.length_c   1.000
_cell.angle_alpha   90.00
_cell.angle_beta   90.00
_cell.angle_gamma   90.00
#
_symmetry.space_group_name_H-M   'P 1'
#
loop_
_entity.id
_entity.type
_entity.pdbx_description
1 polymer ?
#
loop_
_entity_poly.entity_id
_entity_poly.type
_entity_poly.pdbx_seq_one_letter_code
_entity_poly.pdbx_strand_id
1 'polypeptide(L)'
;MKQLTSNLNTNFNKIYTLDTNIILHDAHNIEMLSDGGNNLICIPEVVIDELDSKKSGFEEINFQAREFGRILENAKVEAFKKVKTKTGEYSIIETTVEKDSKKITLHMVSKKDYINDKNNTKVNILNDRKILEIAEFIQNEYGVF
;
A
#
# COMPACT_ATOMS: atom_id res chain seq x y z
N MET A 1 4.19 -13.16 13.71
CA MET A 1 3.20 -12.43 12.87
C MET A 1 1.87 -13.17 12.90
N LYS A 2 0.79 -12.44 13.10
CA LYS A 2 -0.54 -13.01 13.26
C LYS A 2 -1.27 -13.08 11.92
N GLN A 3 -1.99 -14.16 11.66
CA GLN A 3 -2.77 -14.30 10.44
C GLN A 3 -4.09 -13.55 10.56
N LEU A 4 -4.49 -12.85 9.48
CA LEU A 4 -5.79 -12.20 9.42
C LEU A 4 -6.87 -13.23 9.15
N THR A 5 -7.83 -13.37 10.06
CA THR A 5 -8.87 -14.38 9.98
C THR A 5 -10.28 -13.80 9.81
N SER A 6 -10.45 -12.49 10.04
CA SER A 6 -11.76 -11.85 10.02
C SER A 6 -11.97 -11.04 8.73
N ASN A 7 -13.15 -10.48 8.59
CA ASN A 7 -13.49 -9.58 7.49
C ASN A 7 -12.55 -8.37 7.52
N LEU A 8 -11.90 -8.09 6.40
CA LEU A 8 -10.83 -7.11 6.33
C LEU A 8 -11.28 -5.66 6.52
N ASN A 9 -12.58 -5.36 6.36
CA ASN A 9 -13.09 -4.00 6.47
C ASN A 9 -13.90 -3.70 7.74
N THR A 10 -13.95 -4.63 8.71
CA THR A 10 -14.86 -4.52 9.86
C THR A 10 -14.64 -3.31 10.75
N ASN A 11 -13.42 -2.81 10.84
CA ASN A 11 -13.06 -1.77 11.81
C ASN A 11 -12.78 -0.42 11.20
N PHE A 12 -13.08 -0.24 9.91
CA PHE A 12 -12.71 0.99 9.20
C PHE A 12 -13.94 1.63 8.54
N ASN A 13 -13.95 2.97 8.56
CA ASN A 13 -15.02 3.73 7.91
C ASN A 13 -14.85 3.75 6.40
N LYS A 14 -13.60 3.88 5.93
CA LYS A 14 -13.25 3.93 4.51
C LYS A 14 -11.99 3.14 4.25
N ILE A 15 -11.84 2.68 3.01
CA ILE A 15 -10.66 1.98 2.55
C ILE A 15 -10.14 2.73 1.32
N TYR A 16 -8.89 3.18 1.38
CA TYR A 16 -8.23 3.86 0.28
C TYR A 16 -7.14 2.99 -0.30
N THR A 17 -7.11 2.89 -1.62
CA THR A 17 -5.96 2.31 -2.34
C THR A 17 -5.19 3.46 -2.96
N LEU A 18 -3.94 3.63 -2.57
CA LEU A 18 -3.13 4.76 -3.00
C LEU A 18 -2.26 4.39 -4.20
N ASP A 19 -2.20 5.30 -5.17
CA ASP A 19 -1.19 5.21 -6.22
C ASP A 19 0.06 6.00 -5.82
N THR A 20 1.12 5.88 -6.63
CA THR A 20 2.40 6.51 -6.35
C THR A 20 2.29 8.04 -6.28
N ASN A 21 1.48 8.64 -7.15
CA ASN A 21 1.38 10.09 -7.25
C ASN A 21 0.78 10.75 -6.01
N ILE A 22 -0.14 10.09 -5.35
CA ILE A 22 -0.73 10.60 -4.10
C ILE A 22 0.37 10.81 -3.05
N ILE A 23 1.29 9.86 -2.95
CA ILE A 23 2.38 9.90 -1.97
C ILE A 23 3.46 10.88 -2.40
N LEU A 24 3.79 10.91 -3.70
CA LEU A 24 4.80 11.83 -4.22
C LEU A 24 4.36 13.30 -4.16
N HIS A 25 3.06 13.54 -4.19
CA HIS A 25 2.53 14.88 -4.01
C HIS A 25 2.76 15.36 -2.57
N ASP A 26 2.46 14.51 -1.60
CA ASP A 26 2.72 14.77 -0.19
C ASP A 26 2.66 13.43 0.56
N ALA A 27 3.78 12.97 1.09
CA ALA A 27 3.84 11.69 1.81
C ALA A 27 2.92 11.68 3.04
N HIS A 28 2.66 12.85 3.63
CA HIS A 28 1.77 12.98 4.79
C HIS A 28 0.28 12.84 4.44
N ASN A 29 -0.05 12.69 3.13
CA ASN A 29 -1.42 12.33 2.73
C ASN A 29 -1.86 11.00 3.35
N ILE A 30 -0.91 10.11 3.65
CA ILE A 30 -1.23 8.85 4.32
C ILE A 30 -1.89 9.12 5.68
N GLU A 31 -1.32 10.03 6.44
CA GLU A 31 -1.87 10.39 7.76
C GLU A 31 -3.23 11.07 7.64
N MET A 32 -3.34 11.99 6.70
CA MET A 32 -4.59 12.71 6.46
C MET A 32 -5.71 11.75 6.06
N LEU A 33 -5.45 10.86 5.13
CA LEU A 33 -6.45 9.91 4.63
C LEU A 33 -6.81 8.85 5.67
N SER A 34 -5.88 8.52 6.58
CA SER A 34 -6.16 7.55 7.63
C SER A 34 -7.17 8.09 8.67
N ASP A 35 -7.32 9.39 8.76
CA ASP A 35 -8.26 10.05 9.66
C ASP A 35 -8.13 9.51 11.09
N GLY A 36 -6.93 9.64 11.63
CA GLY A 36 -6.65 9.21 13.00
C GLY A 36 -6.77 7.70 13.23
N GLY A 37 -6.68 6.91 12.16
CA GLY A 37 -6.81 5.47 12.22
C GLY A 37 -8.21 4.95 11.91
N ASN A 38 -9.15 5.84 11.61
CA ASN A 38 -10.53 5.45 11.27
C ASN A 38 -10.65 4.82 9.89
N ASN A 39 -9.70 5.09 9.01
CA ASN A 39 -9.68 4.59 7.64
C ASN A 39 -8.50 3.66 7.42
N LEU A 40 -8.69 2.66 6.57
CA LEU A 40 -7.62 1.74 6.18
C LEU A 40 -6.94 2.26 4.92
N ILE A 41 -5.62 2.23 4.91
CA ILE A 41 -4.80 2.64 3.77
C ILE A 41 -4.20 1.38 3.15
N CYS A 42 -4.51 1.12 1.88
CA CYS A 42 -3.94 0.01 1.14
C CYS A 42 -2.92 0.54 0.14
N ILE A 43 -1.73 -0.03 0.15
CA ILE A 43 -0.63 0.38 -0.73
C ILE A 43 -0.18 -0.84 -1.53
N PRO A 44 -0.36 -0.83 -2.87
CA PRO A 44 0.20 -1.89 -3.70
C PRO A 44 1.72 -1.95 -3.58
N GLU A 45 2.28 -3.15 -3.56
CA GLU A 45 3.74 -3.31 -3.45
C GLU A 45 4.48 -2.58 -4.57
N VAL A 46 3.92 -2.56 -5.77
CA VAL A 46 4.53 -1.85 -6.90
C VAL A 46 4.68 -0.36 -6.61
N VAL A 47 3.76 0.23 -5.84
CA VAL A 47 3.86 1.63 -5.41
C VAL A 47 5.07 1.82 -4.48
N ILE A 48 5.28 0.88 -3.56
CA ILE A 48 6.43 0.92 -2.65
C ILE A 48 7.73 0.85 -3.45
N ASP A 49 7.80 -0.04 -4.44
CA ASP A 49 8.99 -0.17 -5.29
C ASP A 49 9.26 1.10 -6.09
N GLU A 50 8.21 1.74 -6.64
CA GLU A 50 8.38 3.00 -7.36
C GLU A 50 8.87 4.11 -6.43
N LEU A 51 8.34 4.18 -5.21
CA LEU A 51 8.79 5.18 -4.24
C LEU A 51 10.24 4.98 -3.85
N ASP A 52 10.66 3.73 -3.66
CA ASP A 52 12.06 3.42 -3.36
C ASP A 52 12.98 3.87 -4.50
N SER A 53 12.54 3.71 -5.75
CA SER A 53 13.35 4.11 -6.91
C SER A 53 13.51 5.62 -7.03
N LYS A 54 12.68 6.42 -6.34
CA LYS A 54 12.67 7.87 -6.43
C LYS A 54 13.29 8.58 -5.22
N LYS A 55 13.94 7.84 -4.34
CA LYS A 55 14.54 8.42 -3.14
C LYS A 55 15.76 9.30 -3.41
N SER A 56 16.50 9.05 -4.48
CA SER A 56 17.70 9.81 -4.82
C SER A 56 17.33 11.05 -5.62
N GLY A 57 17.97 12.19 -5.29
CA GLY A 57 17.80 13.42 -6.03
C GLY A 57 17.38 14.58 -5.13
N PHE A 58 17.22 15.74 -5.75
CA PHE A 58 16.97 16.99 -5.05
C PHE A 58 15.62 17.63 -5.40
N GLU A 59 14.81 16.95 -6.19
CA GLU A 59 13.47 17.43 -6.53
C GLU A 59 12.49 17.14 -5.41
N GLU A 60 11.34 17.81 -5.47
CA GLU A 60 10.28 17.65 -4.47
C GLU A 60 9.79 16.20 -4.39
N ILE A 61 9.66 15.52 -5.54
CA ILE A 61 9.21 14.12 -5.54
C ILE A 61 10.21 13.22 -4.81
N ASN A 62 11.50 13.50 -4.92
CA ASN A 62 12.52 12.73 -4.22
C ASN A 62 12.42 12.93 -2.71
N PHE A 63 12.16 14.18 -2.29
CA PHE A 63 11.94 14.49 -0.89
C PHE A 63 10.74 13.72 -0.35
N GLN A 64 9.62 13.71 -1.07
CA GLN A 64 8.42 13.00 -0.63
C GLN A 64 8.63 11.48 -0.57
N ALA A 65 9.39 10.92 -1.51
CA ALA A 65 9.73 9.50 -1.47
C ALA A 65 10.53 9.15 -0.21
N ARG A 66 11.49 10.02 0.18
CA ARG A 66 12.24 9.82 1.42
C ARG A 66 11.36 9.99 2.66
N GLU A 67 10.42 10.94 2.63
CA GLU A 67 9.48 11.13 3.74
C GLU A 67 8.59 9.90 3.95
N PHE A 68 8.15 9.28 2.85
CA PHE A 68 7.42 8.02 2.94
C PHE A 68 8.24 6.95 3.66
N GLY A 69 9.52 6.84 3.31
CA GLY A 69 10.43 5.93 3.99
C GLY A 69 10.55 6.20 5.49
N ARG A 70 10.59 7.48 5.87
CA ARG A 70 10.63 7.87 7.29
C ARG A 70 9.34 7.52 8.03
N ILE A 71 8.20 7.70 7.38
CA ILE A 71 6.91 7.34 7.97
C ILE A 71 6.89 5.84 8.28
N LEU A 72 7.43 5.01 7.40
CA LEU A 72 7.45 3.55 7.57
C LEU A 72 8.59 3.05 8.45
N GLU A 73 9.54 3.91 8.84
CA GLU A 73 10.73 3.48 9.58
C GLU A 73 10.38 2.79 10.89
N ASN A 74 9.35 3.25 11.58
CA ASN A 74 8.89 2.68 12.84
C ASN A 74 7.66 1.79 12.68
N ALA A 75 7.37 1.39 11.45
CA ALA A 75 6.22 0.54 11.18
C ALA A 75 6.40 -0.86 11.76
N LYS A 76 5.32 -1.42 12.25
CA LYS A 76 5.30 -2.72 12.89
C LYS A 76 4.40 -3.66 12.11
N VAL A 77 4.94 -4.82 11.72
CA VAL A 77 4.14 -5.84 11.03
C VAL A 77 3.28 -6.57 12.05
N GLU A 78 1.97 -6.52 11.86
CA GLU A 78 1.01 -7.09 12.80
C GLU A 78 0.43 -8.42 12.33
N ALA A 79 0.14 -8.56 11.03
CA ALA A 79 -0.57 -9.73 10.52
C ALA A 79 -0.31 -9.93 9.03
N PHE A 80 -0.67 -11.09 8.53
CA PHE A 80 -0.61 -11.37 7.11
C PHE A 80 -1.77 -12.25 6.66
N LYS A 81 -2.06 -12.24 5.35
CA LYS A 81 -3.04 -13.11 4.74
C LYS A 81 -2.66 -13.39 3.29
N LYS A 82 -2.89 -14.61 2.83
CA LYS A 82 -2.77 -14.99 1.42
C LYS A 82 -4.16 -15.32 0.90
N VAL A 83 -4.47 -14.81 -0.30
CA VAL A 83 -5.78 -14.99 -0.92
C VAL A 83 -5.58 -15.48 -2.35
N LYS A 84 -6.22 -16.59 -2.70
CA LYS A 84 -6.23 -17.10 -4.06
C LYS A 84 -7.54 -16.71 -4.72
N THR A 85 -7.44 -16.09 -5.90
CA THR A 85 -8.59 -15.72 -6.71
C THR A 85 -8.43 -16.25 -8.12
N LYS A 86 -9.43 -16.04 -8.95
CA LYS A 86 -9.36 -16.42 -10.38
C LYS A 86 -8.26 -15.69 -11.13
N THR A 87 -7.88 -14.49 -10.66
CA THR A 87 -6.86 -13.67 -11.32
C THR A 87 -5.46 -13.88 -10.77
N GLY A 88 -5.30 -14.62 -9.68
CA GLY A 88 -3.99 -14.92 -9.12
C GLY A 88 -3.99 -15.06 -7.60
N GLU A 89 -2.79 -15.17 -7.07
CA GLU A 89 -2.56 -15.26 -5.63
C GLU A 89 -2.03 -13.93 -5.11
N TYR A 90 -2.69 -13.40 -4.09
CA TYR A 90 -2.35 -12.12 -3.49
C TYR A 90 -1.88 -12.31 -2.06
N SER A 91 -1.01 -11.41 -1.61
CA SER A 91 -0.55 -11.37 -0.22
C SER A 91 -0.88 -10.02 0.38
N ILE A 92 -1.36 -10.03 1.60
CA ILE A 92 -1.70 -8.82 2.36
C ILE A 92 -0.86 -8.83 3.64
N ILE A 93 -0.12 -7.76 3.87
CA ILE A 93 0.64 -7.57 5.10
C ILE A 93 0.06 -6.37 5.84
N GLU A 94 -0.46 -6.61 7.03
CA GLU A 94 -0.97 -5.54 7.87
C GLU A 94 0.17 -4.95 8.69
N THR A 95 0.36 -3.65 8.55
CA THR A 95 1.43 -2.91 9.21
C THR A 95 0.80 -1.72 9.92
N THR A 96 1.29 -1.41 11.11
CA THR A 96 0.81 -0.26 11.88
C THR A 96 1.93 0.73 12.12
N VAL A 97 1.56 2.00 12.11
CA VAL A 97 2.45 3.11 12.42
C VAL A 97 1.79 3.95 13.51
N GLU A 98 2.49 4.19 14.61
CA GLU A 98 1.98 5.06 15.66
C GLU A 98 2.56 6.46 15.46
N LYS A 99 1.68 7.45 15.49
CA LYS A 99 2.07 8.85 15.40
C LYS A 99 1.11 9.69 16.24
N ASP A 100 1.65 10.51 17.13
CA ASP A 100 0.88 11.42 17.99
C ASP A 100 -0.23 10.68 18.76
N SER A 101 0.11 9.53 19.32
CA SER A 101 -0.80 8.64 20.08
C SER A 101 -1.91 8.02 19.23
N LYS A 102 -1.82 8.13 17.89
CA LYS A 102 -2.78 7.53 16.97
C LYS A 102 -2.13 6.38 16.20
N LYS A 103 -2.92 5.36 15.93
CA LYS A 103 -2.46 4.17 15.22
C LYS A 103 -3.01 4.17 13.80
N ILE A 104 -2.11 4.23 12.83
CA ILE A 104 -2.45 4.17 11.42
C ILE A 104 -2.24 2.75 10.94
N THR A 105 -3.25 2.16 10.29
CA THR A 105 -3.17 0.81 9.76
C THR A 105 -2.99 0.85 8.25
N LEU A 106 -1.95 0.17 7.77
CA LEU A 106 -1.62 0.06 6.36
C LEU A 106 -1.68 -1.41 5.95
N HIS A 107 -2.32 -1.69 4.81
CA HIS A 107 -2.26 -3.00 4.19
C HIS A 107 -1.39 -2.90 2.95
N MET A 108 -0.28 -3.60 2.94
CA MET A 108 0.60 -3.71 1.78
C MET A 108 0.18 -4.93 0.99
N VAL A 109 -0.23 -4.73 -0.26
CA VAL A 109 -0.82 -5.78 -1.08
C VAL A 109 0.06 -6.07 -2.28
N SER A 110 0.38 -7.34 -2.49
CA SER A 110 1.18 -7.79 -3.63
C SER A 110 0.51 -8.95 -4.33
N LYS A 111 0.89 -9.17 -5.58
CA LYS A 111 0.46 -10.31 -6.37
C LYS A 111 1.70 -11.15 -6.70
N LYS A 112 1.59 -12.45 -6.52
CA LYS A 112 2.72 -13.37 -6.61
C LYS A 112 3.50 -13.30 -7.93
N ASP A 113 2.81 -13.09 -9.05
CA ASP A 113 3.41 -13.17 -10.38
C ASP A 113 4.17 -11.92 -10.81
N TYR A 114 4.11 -10.84 -10.01
CA TYR A 114 4.75 -9.57 -10.37
C TYR A 114 6.28 -9.63 -10.32
N ILE A 115 6.83 -10.58 -9.60
CA ILE A 115 8.28 -10.74 -9.43
C ILE A 115 8.97 -11.01 -10.78
N ASN A 116 8.27 -11.65 -11.71
CA ASN A 116 8.84 -12.08 -13.01
C ASN A 116 8.82 -10.98 -14.09
N ASP A 117 8.23 -9.82 -13.81
CA ASP A 117 8.09 -8.73 -14.78
C ASP A 117 9.23 -7.72 -14.75
N LYS A 118 10.28 -7.97 -13.99
CA LYS A 118 11.37 -7.01 -13.76
C LYS A 118 12.16 -6.64 -15.01
N ASN A 119 12.12 -7.45 -16.05
CA ASN A 119 12.89 -7.24 -17.26
C ASN A 119 12.07 -6.60 -18.40
N ASN A 120 10.87 -6.13 -18.14
CA ASN A 120 10.02 -5.58 -19.18
C ASN A 120 10.36 -4.10 -19.44
N THR A 121 10.49 -3.75 -20.73
CA THR A 121 10.86 -2.40 -21.14
C THR A 121 9.77 -1.35 -20.98
N LYS A 122 8.50 -1.76 -20.75
CA LYS A 122 7.37 -0.85 -20.56
C LYS A 122 6.95 -0.78 -19.10
N VAL A 123 7.92 -0.55 -18.22
CA VAL A 123 7.73 -0.63 -16.77
C VAL A 123 6.60 0.27 -16.26
N ASN A 124 6.50 1.51 -16.75
CA ASN A 124 5.50 2.46 -16.24
C ASN A 124 4.07 2.03 -16.58
N ILE A 125 3.85 1.56 -17.80
CA ILE A 125 2.52 1.08 -18.23
C ILE A 125 2.14 -0.17 -17.44
N LEU A 126 3.09 -1.06 -17.22
CA LEU A 126 2.86 -2.27 -16.45
C LEU A 126 2.57 -1.95 -14.99
N ASN A 127 3.27 -0.97 -14.42
CA ASN A 127 3.03 -0.58 -13.03
C ASN A 127 1.64 -0.01 -12.83
N ASP A 128 1.17 0.85 -13.74
CA ASP A 128 -0.19 1.37 -13.68
C ASP A 128 -1.22 0.25 -13.75
N ARG A 129 -0.99 -0.73 -14.61
CA ARG A 129 -1.87 -1.90 -14.73
C ARG A 129 -1.85 -2.73 -13.45
N LYS A 130 -0.69 -2.92 -12.85
CA LYS A 130 -0.55 -3.66 -11.58
C LYS A 130 -1.29 -2.95 -10.45
N ILE A 131 -1.21 -1.63 -10.40
CA ILE A 131 -1.93 -0.84 -9.39
C ILE A 131 -3.43 -1.04 -9.56
N LEU A 132 -3.94 -0.96 -10.80
CA LEU A 132 -5.37 -1.19 -11.08
C LEU A 132 -5.81 -2.60 -10.71
N GLU A 133 -5.01 -3.59 -11.03
CA GLU A 133 -5.32 -4.99 -10.70
C GLU A 133 -5.44 -5.19 -9.20
N ILE A 134 -4.51 -4.61 -8.45
CA ILE A 134 -4.54 -4.70 -6.99
C ILE A 134 -5.71 -3.90 -6.42
N ALA A 135 -6.02 -2.74 -6.99
CA ALA A 135 -7.19 -1.96 -6.58
C ALA A 135 -8.49 -2.74 -6.78
N GLU A 136 -8.63 -3.44 -7.90
CA GLU A 136 -9.78 -4.31 -8.15
C GLU A 136 -9.85 -5.45 -7.14
N PHE A 137 -8.71 -6.07 -6.85
CA PHE A 137 -8.64 -7.12 -5.84
C PHE A 137 -9.10 -6.61 -4.47
N ILE A 138 -8.61 -5.44 -4.06
CA ILE A 138 -9.00 -4.83 -2.79
C ILE A 138 -10.49 -4.54 -2.77
N GLN A 139 -11.01 -3.99 -3.85
CA GLN A 139 -12.43 -3.69 -3.98
C GLN A 139 -13.29 -4.94 -3.80
N ASN A 140 -12.90 -6.05 -4.41
CA ASN A 140 -13.64 -7.30 -4.37
C ASN A 140 -13.50 -8.01 -3.02
N GLU A 141 -12.29 -8.00 -2.44
CA GLU A 141 -12.01 -8.76 -1.22
C GLU A 141 -12.46 -8.02 0.04
N TYR A 142 -12.31 -6.69 0.07
CA TYR A 142 -12.58 -5.91 1.28
C TYR A 142 -14.03 -5.41 1.35
N GLY A 143 -14.74 -5.43 0.23
CA GLY A 143 -16.04 -4.78 0.10
C GLY A 143 -15.87 -3.30 -0.18
N VAL A 144 -16.76 -2.73 -0.96
CA VAL A 144 -16.64 -1.37 -1.47
C VAL A 144 -17.48 -0.40 -0.67
N PHE A 145 -16.92 0.76 -0.48
CA PHE A 145 -17.62 1.89 0.08
C PHE A 145 -17.80 2.98 -0.96
#